data_60dcac3d5d859bc45d883e0d5788e488
#
_entry.id   60dcac3d5d859bc45d883e0d5788e488
#
_cell.length_a   1.000
_cell.length_b   1.000
_cell.length_c   1.000
_cell.angle_alpha   90.00
_cell.angle_beta   90.00
_cell.angle_gamma   90.00
#
_symmetry.space_group_name_H-M   'P 1'
#
loop_
_entity.id
_entity.type
_entity.pdbx_description
1 polymer ?
#
loop_
_entity_poly.entity_id
_entity_poly.type
_entity_poly.pdbx_seq_one_letter_code
_entity_poly.pdbx_strand_id
1 'polypeptide(L)'
;MYKRQLCKLGIVELNRTEVKSPFSGYIESIVKPGNFLDRGQVCATIIDLDPIKFIAEIPEIRIADVKVGQKVLIELITGEKIEGKLSFVSKSASPQTKTFRVESEISNPLGAIKDGVTSTITIQTDAILSHKISPSILDLDDSGNIGVKVLDSENIIRFVPIYIVEDLEEGLWISGIPGTVDLVVKGHGFVEDGQMILDSKSN
;
A
#
# COMPACT_ATOMS: atom_id res chain seq x y z
N MET A 1 -5.33 -15.14 -62.01
CA MET A 1 -5.59 -14.98 -60.57
C MET A 1 -4.46 -15.47 -59.67
N TYR A 2 -3.74 -16.52 -60.02
CA TYR A 2 -2.65 -17.12 -59.21
C TYR A 2 -1.41 -16.21 -59.01
N LYS A 3 -0.99 -15.43 -59.97
CA LYS A 3 0.21 -14.57 -59.86
C LYS A 3 0.09 -13.45 -58.83
N ARG A 4 -1.11 -12.90 -58.59
CA ARG A 4 -1.32 -11.86 -57.55
C ARG A 4 -1.28 -12.41 -56.14
N GLN A 5 -1.64 -13.67 -55.91
CA GLN A 5 -1.56 -14.32 -54.60
C GLN A 5 -0.11 -14.65 -54.22
N LEU A 6 0.69 -15.13 -55.13
CA LEU A 6 2.11 -15.41 -54.94
C LEU A 6 2.92 -14.14 -54.62
N CYS A 7 2.65 -13.01 -55.31
CA CYS A 7 3.29 -11.73 -54.99
C CYS A 7 2.88 -11.20 -53.59
N LYS A 8 1.62 -11.35 -53.15
CA LYS A 8 1.19 -10.96 -51.81
C LYS A 8 1.83 -11.81 -50.73
N LEU A 9 1.96 -13.12 -50.94
CA LEU A 9 2.69 -14.01 -50.03
C LEU A 9 4.18 -13.64 -49.92
N GLY A 10 4.84 -13.36 -51.04
CA GLY A 10 6.23 -12.93 -51.09
C GLY A 10 6.48 -11.60 -50.35
N ILE A 11 5.59 -10.62 -50.50
CA ILE A 11 5.68 -9.34 -49.78
C ILE A 11 5.46 -9.53 -48.27
N VAL A 12 4.53 -10.40 -47.88
CA VAL A 12 4.31 -10.71 -46.43
C VAL A 12 5.51 -11.43 -45.83
N GLU A 13 6.15 -12.33 -46.57
CA GLU A 13 7.37 -13.00 -46.12
C GLU A 13 8.56 -12.04 -46.04
N LEU A 14 8.72 -11.12 -47.00
CA LEU A 14 9.76 -10.09 -46.98
C LEU A 14 9.60 -9.15 -45.78
N ASN A 15 8.36 -8.75 -45.44
CA ASN A 15 8.09 -7.91 -44.27
C ASN A 15 8.35 -8.61 -42.95
N ARG A 16 8.43 -9.94 -42.93
CA ARG A 16 8.78 -10.73 -41.75
C ARG A 16 10.28 -10.84 -41.53
N THR A 17 11.12 -10.40 -42.48
CA THR A 17 12.57 -10.37 -42.32
C THR A 17 13.04 -9.18 -41.45
N GLU A 18 12.20 -8.17 -41.25
CA GLU A 18 12.47 -7.03 -40.39
C GLU A 18 11.57 -7.12 -39.15
N VAL A 19 12.18 -7.28 -37.97
CA VAL A 19 11.49 -7.23 -36.69
C VAL A 19 11.71 -5.84 -36.11
N LYS A 20 10.62 -5.09 -35.93
CA LYS A 20 10.65 -3.72 -35.40
C LYS A 20 10.01 -3.70 -34.03
N SER A 21 10.59 -2.88 -33.14
CA SER A 21 9.98 -2.61 -31.85
C SER A 21 8.62 -1.92 -32.02
N PRO A 22 7.58 -2.35 -31.31
CA PRO A 22 6.26 -1.69 -31.34
C PRO A 22 6.24 -0.37 -30.54
N PHE A 23 7.23 -0.11 -29.69
CA PHE A 23 7.36 1.09 -28.86
C PHE A 23 8.83 1.48 -28.71
N SER A 24 9.07 2.70 -28.23
CA SER A 24 10.41 3.18 -27.88
C SER A 24 10.78 2.66 -26.47
N GLY A 25 11.99 2.14 -26.31
CA GLY A 25 12.42 1.58 -25.03
C GLY A 25 13.88 1.17 -25.05
N TYR A 26 14.31 0.52 -23.98
CA TYR A 26 15.68 0.03 -23.81
C TYR A 26 15.75 -1.44 -24.19
N ILE A 27 16.79 -1.82 -24.95
CA ILE A 27 17.03 -3.22 -25.31
C ILE A 27 17.71 -3.89 -24.11
N GLU A 28 17.00 -4.82 -23.50
CA GLU A 28 17.55 -5.65 -22.40
C GLU A 28 18.37 -6.80 -22.95
N SER A 29 17.85 -7.47 -23.98
CA SER A 29 18.53 -8.57 -24.63
C SER A 29 18.23 -8.59 -26.13
N ILE A 30 19.20 -9.02 -26.92
CA ILE A 30 19.06 -9.23 -28.36
C ILE A 30 19.85 -10.47 -28.77
N VAL A 31 19.28 -11.25 -29.66
CA VAL A 31 19.93 -12.42 -30.24
C VAL A 31 21.12 -11.99 -31.09
N LYS A 32 22.26 -12.68 -30.93
CA LYS A 32 23.48 -12.37 -31.70
C LYS A 32 23.29 -12.69 -33.19
N PRO A 33 23.89 -11.88 -34.07
CA PRO A 33 23.92 -12.20 -35.52
C PRO A 33 24.52 -13.59 -35.75
N GLY A 34 23.93 -14.32 -36.71
CA GLY A 34 24.34 -15.68 -37.05
C GLY A 34 23.58 -16.79 -36.30
N ASN A 35 22.79 -16.45 -35.30
CA ASN A 35 21.93 -17.44 -34.64
C ASN A 35 20.67 -17.69 -35.50
N PHE A 36 20.27 -18.95 -35.56
CA PHE A 36 18.99 -19.33 -36.19
C PHE A 36 17.87 -19.12 -35.16
N LEU A 37 16.75 -18.56 -35.63
CA LEU A 37 15.54 -18.36 -34.84
C LEU A 37 14.38 -19.12 -35.46
N ASP A 38 13.74 -19.95 -34.66
CA ASP A 38 12.48 -20.60 -35.05
C ASP A 38 11.30 -19.64 -34.96
N ARG A 39 10.19 -19.99 -35.61
CA ARG A 39 8.95 -19.23 -35.52
C ARG A 39 8.45 -19.19 -34.08
N GLY A 40 8.24 -17.99 -33.54
CA GLY A 40 7.77 -17.77 -32.16
C GLY A 40 8.88 -17.65 -31.11
N GLN A 41 10.15 -17.78 -31.51
CA GLN A 41 11.26 -17.50 -30.58
C GLN A 41 11.43 -15.99 -30.37
N VAL A 42 11.81 -15.64 -29.13
CA VAL A 42 12.09 -14.25 -28.74
C VAL A 42 13.42 -13.83 -29.38
N CYS A 43 13.39 -12.78 -30.20
CA CYS A 43 14.58 -12.22 -30.82
C CYS A 43 15.19 -11.06 -30.05
N ALA A 44 14.39 -10.31 -29.31
CA ALA A 44 14.84 -9.23 -28.43
C ALA A 44 13.83 -9.02 -27.30
N THR A 45 14.31 -8.60 -26.15
CA THR A 45 13.49 -8.09 -25.04
C THR A 45 13.71 -6.59 -24.96
N ILE A 46 12.60 -5.84 -24.99
CA ILE A 46 12.61 -4.38 -24.91
C ILE A 46 11.77 -4.00 -23.72
N ILE A 47 12.30 -3.12 -22.88
CA ILE A 47 11.63 -2.61 -21.69
C ILE A 47 11.36 -1.11 -21.87
N ASP A 48 10.17 -0.70 -21.43
CA ASP A 48 9.81 0.71 -21.30
C ASP A 48 9.99 1.09 -19.81
N LEU A 49 10.82 2.11 -19.58
CA LEU A 49 11.14 2.60 -18.24
C LEU A 49 10.50 3.96 -17.95
N ASP A 50 9.72 4.53 -18.86
CA ASP A 50 9.03 5.81 -18.64
C ASP A 50 7.57 5.74 -19.10
N PRO A 51 6.61 5.70 -18.14
CA PRO A 51 6.82 5.75 -16.68
C PRO A 51 7.29 4.41 -16.08
N ILE A 52 8.14 4.48 -15.07
CA ILE A 52 8.49 3.30 -14.29
C ILE A 52 7.39 3.01 -13.26
N LYS A 53 7.08 1.71 -13.08
CA LYS A 53 6.04 1.26 -12.15
C LYS A 53 6.64 0.66 -10.91
N PHE A 54 6.29 1.23 -9.77
CA PHE A 54 6.58 0.64 -8.47
C PHE A 54 5.36 -0.18 -8.02
N ILE A 55 5.62 -1.42 -7.65
CA ILE A 55 4.59 -2.39 -7.28
C ILE A 55 4.83 -2.80 -5.83
N ALA A 56 3.77 -2.76 -5.02
CA ALA A 56 3.81 -3.29 -3.67
C ALA A 56 2.55 -4.13 -3.40
N GLU A 57 2.62 -4.92 -2.33
CA GLU A 57 1.52 -5.74 -1.86
C GLU A 57 1.10 -5.30 -0.47
N ILE A 58 -0.19 -5.05 -0.29
CA ILE A 58 -0.78 -4.57 0.96
C ILE A 58 -1.61 -5.69 1.59
N PRO A 59 -1.39 -6.03 2.86
CA PRO A 59 -2.22 -7.00 3.57
C PRO A 59 -3.69 -6.61 3.61
N GLU A 60 -4.59 -7.60 3.57
CA GLU A 60 -6.04 -7.42 3.58
C GLU A 60 -6.52 -6.52 4.75
N ILE A 61 -5.91 -6.64 5.91
CA ILE A 61 -6.26 -5.86 7.10
C ILE A 61 -6.03 -4.34 6.93
N ARG A 62 -5.19 -3.93 5.99
CA ARG A 62 -4.84 -2.51 5.74
C ARG A 62 -5.45 -1.94 4.48
N ILE A 63 -6.11 -2.76 3.64
CA ILE A 63 -6.57 -2.31 2.31
C ILE A 63 -7.71 -1.28 2.38
N ALA A 64 -8.50 -1.29 3.45
CA ALA A 64 -9.64 -0.38 3.63
C ALA A 64 -9.21 1.11 3.61
N ASP A 65 -7.99 1.39 4.07
CA ASP A 65 -7.45 2.74 4.18
C ASP A 65 -6.69 3.19 2.92
N VAL A 66 -6.55 2.30 1.92
CA VAL A 66 -5.75 2.54 0.72
C VAL A 66 -6.63 2.85 -0.47
N LYS A 67 -6.41 4.03 -1.09
CA LYS A 67 -7.19 4.52 -2.23
C LYS A 67 -6.28 5.05 -3.34
N VAL A 68 -6.73 4.89 -4.58
CA VAL A 68 -6.08 5.52 -5.74
C VAL A 68 -6.00 7.03 -5.54
N GLY A 69 -4.86 7.62 -5.89
CA GLY A 69 -4.58 9.04 -5.78
C GLY A 69 -3.93 9.48 -4.46
N GLN A 70 -3.84 8.60 -3.46
CA GLN A 70 -3.10 8.90 -2.23
C GLN A 70 -1.62 9.13 -2.54
N LYS A 71 -1.02 10.05 -1.77
CA LYS A 71 0.42 10.32 -1.88
C LYS A 71 1.23 9.13 -1.36
N VAL A 72 2.32 8.85 -2.06
CA VAL A 72 3.28 7.83 -1.66
C VAL A 72 4.68 8.42 -1.62
N LEU A 73 5.47 7.97 -0.67
CA LEU A 73 6.90 8.19 -0.61
C LEU A 73 7.57 6.86 -0.93
N ILE A 74 8.34 6.84 -2.00
CA ILE A 74 9.09 5.67 -2.46
C ILE A 74 10.55 5.90 -2.11
N GLU A 75 11.09 5.03 -1.28
CA GLU A 75 12.50 5.07 -0.90
C GLU A 75 13.21 3.89 -1.56
N LEU A 76 14.15 4.20 -2.46
CA LEU A 76 14.98 3.20 -3.12
C LEU A 76 16.02 2.65 -2.14
N ILE A 77 16.50 1.44 -2.37
CA ILE A 77 17.58 0.85 -1.56
C ILE A 77 18.87 1.70 -1.57
N THR A 78 19.02 2.58 -2.55
CA THR A 78 20.10 3.55 -2.65
C THR A 78 19.97 4.74 -1.70
N GLY A 79 18.83 4.86 -0.99
CA GLY A 79 18.49 6.00 -0.12
C GLY A 79 17.82 7.17 -0.83
N GLU A 80 17.64 7.11 -2.14
CA GLU A 80 16.90 8.13 -2.90
C GLU A 80 15.41 8.06 -2.57
N LYS A 81 14.79 9.23 -2.33
CA LYS A 81 13.36 9.37 -2.00
C LYS A 81 12.62 10.05 -3.14
N ILE A 82 11.55 9.44 -3.56
CA ILE A 82 10.73 9.87 -4.69
C ILE A 82 9.29 9.99 -4.22
N GLU A 83 8.69 11.14 -4.47
CA GLU A 83 7.27 11.35 -4.20
C GLU A 83 6.43 10.95 -5.40
N GLY A 84 5.31 10.31 -5.15
CA GLY A 84 4.39 9.87 -6.17
C GLY A 84 2.95 9.80 -5.67
N LYS A 85 2.11 9.16 -6.47
CA LYS A 85 0.73 8.86 -6.11
C LYS A 85 0.41 7.43 -6.52
N LEU A 86 -0.48 6.79 -5.76
CA LEU A 86 -1.03 5.51 -6.18
C LEU A 86 -1.85 5.68 -7.47
N SER A 87 -1.44 4.98 -8.51
CA SER A 87 -2.13 4.93 -9.80
C SER A 87 -3.15 3.80 -9.86
N PHE A 88 -2.89 2.71 -9.13
CA PHE A 88 -3.75 1.53 -9.16
C PHE A 88 -3.79 0.85 -7.78
N VAL A 89 -4.99 0.35 -7.44
CA VAL A 89 -5.25 -0.52 -6.28
C VAL A 89 -6.10 -1.69 -6.77
N SER A 90 -5.59 -2.90 -6.61
CA SER A 90 -6.32 -4.12 -7.00
C SER A 90 -7.61 -4.26 -6.21
N LYS A 91 -8.66 -4.76 -6.86
CA LYS A 91 -9.93 -5.12 -6.21
C LYS A 91 -10.01 -6.60 -5.83
N SER A 92 -8.98 -7.37 -6.13
CA SER A 92 -8.90 -8.79 -5.82
C SER A 92 -7.62 -9.09 -5.08
N ALA A 93 -7.74 -9.82 -3.98
CA ALA A 93 -6.59 -10.29 -3.23
C ALA A 93 -5.92 -11.47 -3.96
N SER A 94 -4.62 -11.58 -3.83
CA SER A 94 -3.86 -12.78 -4.19
C SER A 94 -4.31 -13.94 -3.28
N PRO A 95 -4.74 -15.07 -3.83
CA PRO A 95 -5.20 -16.21 -3.01
C PRO A 95 -4.10 -16.78 -2.12
N GLN A 96 -2.84 -16.69 -2.57
CA GLN A 96 -1.69 -17.26 -1.90
C GLN A 96 -1.21 -16.40 -0.72
N THR A 97 -1.11 -15.09 -0.93
CA THR A 97 -0.50 -14.16 0.04
C THR A 97 -1.52 -13.38 0.86
N LYS A 98 -2.81 -13.38 0.46
CA LYS A 98 -3.86 -12.57 1.05
C LYS A 98 -3.52 -11.07 1.05
N THR A 99 -2.88 -10.63 -0.03
CA THR A 99 -2.46 -9.24 -0.25
C THR A 99 -3.12 -8.65 -1.49
N PHE A 100 -3.23 -7.34 -1.51
CA PHE A 100 -3.73 -6.57 -2.64
C PHE A 100 -2.57 -5.83 -3.30
N ARG A 101 -2.45 -5.98 -4.61
CA ARG A 101 -1.45 -5.29 -5.40
C ARG A 101 -1.80 -3.81 -5.54
N VAL A 102 -0.82 -2.96 -5.30
CA VAL A 102 -0.88 -1.52 -5.55
C VAL A 102 0.26 -1.10 -6.48
N GLU A 103 0.01 -0.05 -7.28
CA GLU A 103 1.00 0.45 -8.22
C GLU A 103 1.10 1.97 -8.11
N SER A 104 2.32 2.48 -8.27
CA SER A 104 2.61 3.90 -8.43
C SER A 104 3.45 4.09 -9.68
N GLU A 105 3.03 5.00 -10.55
CA GLU A 105 3.74 5.33 -11.79
C GLU A 105 4.54 6.62 -11.58
N ILE A 106 5.84 6.55 -11.87
CA ILE A 106 6.77 7.66 -11.72
C ILE A 106 7.43 7.95 -13.07
N SER A 107 7.46 9.22 -13.46
CA SER A 107 8.15 9.62 -14.68
C SER A 107 9.66 9.42 -14.54
N ASN A 108 10.25 8.78 -15.56
CA ASN A 108 11.67 8.38 -15.58
C ASN A 108 12.27 8.59 -16.98
N PRO A 109 12.15 9.79 -17.57
CA PRO A 109 12.46 10.02 -19.00
C PRO A 109 13.93 9.78 -19.33
N LEU A 110 14.82 9.85 -18.35
CA LEU A 110 16.25 9.60 -18.55
C LEU A 110 16.66 8.15 -18.23
N GLY A 111 15.71 7.29 -17.83
CA GLY A 111 16.02 5.92 -17.44
C GLY A 111 16.96 5.82 -16.24
N ALA A 112 16.98 6.84 -15.37
CA ALA A 112 17.86 6.89 -14.20
C ALA A 112 17.52 5.77 -13.21
N ILE A 113 16.23 5.51 -13.01
CA ILE A 113 15.74 4.42 -12.19
C ILE A 113 15.67 3.19 -13.09
N LYS A 114 16.35 2.14 -12.65
CA LYS A 114 16.41 0.87 -13.40
C LYS A 114 15.31 -0.08 -12.96
N ASP A 115 14.92 -0.97 -13.86
CA ASP A 115 14.01 -2.06 -13.52
C ASP A 115 14.62 -3.01 -12.49
N GLY A 116 13.75 -3.60 -11.64
CA GLY A 116 14.17 -4.55 -10.61
C GLY A 116 14.80 -3.95 -9.36
N VAL A 117 14.81 -2.63 -9.20
CA VAL A 117 15.33 -1.99 -7.98
C VAL A 117 14.36 -2.21 -6.82
N THR A 118 14.90 -2.69 -5.70
CA THR A 118 14.14 -2.82 -4.45
C THR A 118 13.84 -1.45 -3.85
N SER A 119 12.59 -1.27 -3.40
CA SER A 119 12.13 -0.04 -2.79
C SER A 119 11.14 -0.29 -1.67
N THR A 120 11.04 0.67 -0.76
CA THR A 120 9.99 0.74 0.25
C THR A 120 8.99 1.80 -0.15
N ILE A 121 7.71 1.46 -0.15
CA ILE A 121 6.62 2.38 -0.46
C ILE A 121 5.87 2.71 0.82
N THR A 122 5.91 3.97 1.23
CA THR A 122 5.13 4.50 2.35
C THR A 122 3.91 5.22 1.79
N ILE A 123 2.71 4.76 2.13
CA ILE A 123 1.45 5.34 1.66
C ILE A 123 0.92 6.26 2.75
N GLN A 124 0.61 7.50 2.39
CA GLN A 124 -0.05 8.44 3.30
C GLN A 124 -1.55 8.17 3.29
N THR A 125 -2.06 7.64 4.39
CA THR A 125 -3.49 7.45 4.63
C THR A 125 -4.12 8.71 5.22
N ASP A 126 -5.45 8.73 5.30
CA ASP A 126 -6.17 9.82 5.94
C ASP A 126 -5.80 9.90 7.43
N ALA A 127 -5.69 11.13 7.95
CA ALA A 127 -5.44 11.34 9.37
C ALA A 127 -6.64 10.83 10.20
N ILE A 128 -6.36 9.99 11.18
CA ILE A 128 -7.35 9.50 12.13
C ILE A 128 -7.11 10.23 13.46
N LEU A 129 -8.20 10.75 14.06
CA LEU A 129 -8.10 11.28 15.41
C LEU A 129 -7.69 10.16 16.35
N SER A 130 -6.51 10.30 16.94
CA SER A 130 -5.94 9.30 17.82
C SER A 130 -5.38 9.95 19.08
N HIS A 131 -5.39 9.17 20.18
CA HIS A 131 -4.90 9.58 21.47
C HIS A 131 -3.79 8.64 21.90
N LYS A 132 -2.71 9.21 22.43
CA LYS A 132 -1.62 8.42 23.02
C LYS A 132 -1.96 8.10 24.46
N ILE A 133 -2.00 6.83 24.80
CA ILE A 133 -2.29 6.34 26.14
C ILE A 133 -1.24 5.34 26.62
N SER A 134 -1.22 5.09 27.93
CA SER A 134 -0.47 3.96 28.49
C SER A 134 -1.26 2.67 28.27
N PRO A 135 -0.62 1.56 27.84
CA PRO A 135 -1.29 0.26 27.75
C PRO A 135 -1.91 -0.21 29.07
N SER A 136 -1.43 0.31 30.21
CA SER A 136 -1.90 -0.06 31.55
C SER A 136 -3.34 0.35 31.87
N ILE A 137 -3.96 1.25 31.06
CA ILE A 137 -5.34 1.71 31.27
C ILE A 137 -6.35 1.01 30.37
N LEU A 138 -5.89 0.05 29.56
CA LEU A 138 -6.76 -0.79 28.76
C LEU A 138 -7.58 -1.71 29.67
N ASP A 139 -8.84 -1.89 29.31
CA ASP A 139 -9.77 -2.77 29.96
C ASP A 139 -10.52 -3.61 28.93
N LEU A 140 -11.22 -4.65 29.37
CA LEU A 140 -12.04 -5.50 28.56
C LEU A 140 -13.49 -5.45 29.05
N ASP A 141 -14.42 -5.37 28.11
CA ASP A 141 -15.83 -5.58 28.44
C ASP A 141 -16.16 -7.08 28.59
N ASP A 142 -17.37 -7.38 29.05
CA ASP A 142 -17.86 -8.75 29.23
C ASP A 142 -17.90 -9.56 27.92
N SER A 143 -17.86 -8.88 26.77
CA SER A 143 -17.83 -9.48 25.44
C SER A 143 -16.39 -9.69 24.92
N GLY A 144 -15.37 -9.24 25.66
CA GLY A 144 -13.96 -9.34 25.28
C GLY A 144 -13.48 -8.23 24.34
N ASN A 145 -14.23 -7.14 24.18
CA ASN A 145 -13.77 -5.98 23.41
C ASN A 145 -12.80 -5.15 24.27
N ILE A 146 -11.72 -4.70 23.61
CA ILE A 146 -10.74 -3.81 24.24
C ILE A 146 -11.32 -2.39 24.27
N GLY A 147 -11.19 -1.72 25.43
CA GLY A 147 -11.67 -0.35 25.58
C GLY A 147 -10.95 0.40 26.71
N VAL A 148 -11.43 1.60 26.96
CA VAL A 148 -10.99 2.43 28.08
C VAL A 148 -12.19 2.94 28.84
N LYS A 149 -12.01 3.21 30.14
CA LYS A 149 -13.03 3.85 30.96
C LYS A 149 -12.86 5.36 30.91
N VAL A 150 -13.91 6.04 30.53
CA VAL A 150 -13.99 7.51 30.49
C VAL A 150 -15.00 8.00 31.51
N LEU A 151 -14.84 9.24 31.95
CA LEU A 151 -15.78 9.92 32.78
C LEU A 151 -16.64 10.83 31.91
N ASP A 152 -17.95 10.69 31.95
CA ASP A 152 -18.85 11.57 31.23
C ASP A 152 -19.12 12.90 31.99
N SER A 153 -19.88 13.80 31.37
CA SER A 153 -20.22 15.10 31.95
C SER A 153 -21.03 15.02 33.27
N GLU A 154 -21.61 13.87 33.57
CA GLU A 154 -22.41 13.61 34.78
C GLU A 154 -21.58 12.88 35.84
N ASN A 155 -20.28 12.78 35.68
CA ASN A 155 -19.36 12.00 36.50
C ASN A 155 -19.70 10.50 36.57
N ILE A 156 -20.24 9.96 35.47
CA ILE A 156 -20.52 8.53 35.37
C ILE A 156 -19.42 7.88 34.50
N ILE A 157 -18.93 6.75 35.01
CA ILE A 157 -17.98 5.92 34.23
C ILE A 157 -18.68 5.33 33.03
N ARG A 158 -18.03 5.44 31.87
CA ARG A 158 -18.47 4.80 30.62
C ARG A 158 -17.33 3.99 30.03
N PHE A 159 -17.61 2.74 29.69
CA PHE A 159 -16.71 1.94 28.88
C PHE A 159 -16.84 2.35 27.43
N VAL A 160 -15.72 2.73 26.80
CA VAL A 160 -15.68 3.09 25.39
C VAL A 160 -14.78 2.10 24.66
N PRO A 161 -15.32 1.31 23.71
CA PRO A 161 -14.50 0.43 22.89
C PRO A 161 -13.57 1.28 22.01
N ILE A 162 -12.33 0.81 21.84
CA ILE A 162 -11.30 1.51 21.09
C ILE A 162 -10.71 0.62 20.02
N TYR A 163 -10.04 1.26 19.06
CA TYR A 163 -9.23 0.59 18.06
C TYR A 163 -7.78 1.00 18.25
N ILE A 164 -6.90 0.01 18.29
CA ILE A 164 -5.45 0.23 18.33
C ILE A 164 -5.01 0.66 16.94
N VAL A 165 -4.44 1.87 16.84
CA VAL A 165 -3.91 2.43 15.60
C VAL A 165 -2.44 2.03 15.45
N GLU A 166 -1.65 2.19 16.52
CA GLU A 166 -0.22 1.91 16.52
C GLU A 166 0.27 1.60 17.94
N ASP A 167 1.15 0.62 18.05
CA ASP A 167 1.81 0.24 19.30
C ASP A 167 3.29 0.59 19.21
N LEU A 168 3.73 1.56 20.01
CA LEU A 168 5.10 2.05 20.07
C LEU A 168 5.66 1.86 21.48
N GLU A 169 6.99 1.79 21.59
CA GLU A 169 7.67 1.70 22.90
C GLU A 169 7.28 2.83 23.85
N GLU A 170 6.94 4.00 23.31
CA GLU A 170 6.56 5.19 24.09
C GLU A 170 5.07 5.22 24.50
N GLY A 171 4.24 4.28 24.06
CA GLY A 171 2.81 4.21 24.34
C GLY A 171 1.96 3.76 23.17
N LEU A 172 0.70 3.54 23.45
CA LEU A 172 -0.29 3.03 22.50
C LEU A 172 -1.11 4.18 21.91
N TRP A 173 -1.17 4.24 20.59
CA TRP A 173 -2.07 5.15 19.89
C TRP A 173 -3.40 4.45 19.64
N ILE A 174 -4.48 5.05 20.13
CA ILE A 174 -5.83 4.52 20.02
C ILE A 174 -6.77 5.50 19.33
N SER A 175 -7.77 4.97 18.66
CA SER A 175 -8.89 5.73 18.09
C SER A 175 -10.24 5.22 18.60
N GLY A 176 -11.33 5.92 18.27
CA GLY A 176 -12.67 5.56 18.73
C GLY A 176 -13.17 6.42 19.88
N ILE A 177 -12.31 7.27 20.47
CA ILE A 177 -12.69 8.20 21.53
C ILE A 177 -12.94 9.60 20.94
N PRO A 178 -13.88 10.39 21.48
CA PRO A 178 -14.06 11.82 21.13
C PRO A 178 -12.80 12.65 21.37
N GLY A 179 -12.73 13.84 20.75
CA GLY A 179 -11.54 14.68 20.74
C GLY A 179 -10.99 15.11 22.11
N THR A 180 -11.82 15.22 23.14
CA THR A 180 -11.42 15.51 24.51
C THR A 180 -12.30 14.74 25.46
N VAL A 181 -11.70 13.89 26.30
CA VAL A 181 -12.38 13.08 27.31
C VAL A 181 -11.52 12.97 28.56
N ASP A 182 -12.15 12.83 29.71
CA ASP A 182 -11.47 12.50 30.96
C ASP A 182 -11.32 10.99 31.08
N LEU A 183 -10.07 10.50 31.03
CA LEU A 183 -9.75 9.07 31.12
C LEU A 183 -9.51 8.66 32.57
N VAL A 184 -10.01 7.50 32.95
CA VAL A 184 -9.71 6.89 34.25
C VAL A 184 -8.35 6.21 34.18
N VAL A 185 -7.30 6.93 34.59
CA VAL A 185 -5.91 6.45 34.51
C VAL A 185 -5.47 5.62 35.71
N LYS A 186 -6.15 5.75 36.86
CA LYS A 186 -5.86 4.97 38.05
C LYS A 186 -7.15 4.43 38.65
N GLY A 187 -7.13 3.18 39.09
CA GLY A 187 -8.29 2.54 39.73
C GLY A 187 -9.35 2.05 38.72
N HIS A 188 -9.08 2.04 37.43
CA HIS A 188 -10.01 1.57 36.41
C HIS A 188 -10.53 0.14 36.65
N GLY A 189 -9.71 -0.75 37.27
CA GLY A 189 -10.12 -2.11 37.59
C GLY A 189 -11.06 -2.22 38.82
N PHE A 190 -11.30 -1.11 39.55
CA PHE A 190 -12.17 -1.07 40.72
C PHE A 190 -13.49 -0.35 40.47
N VAL A 191 -13.73 0.17 39.28
CA VAL A 191 -14.95 0.88 38.93
C VAL A 191 -15.66 0.13 37.78
N GLU A 192 -16.98 0.16 37.79
CA GLU A 192 -17.81 -0.51 36.78
C GLU A 192 -18.44 0.51 35.86
N ASP A 193 -18.83 0.05 34.65
CA ASP A 193 -19.60 0.86 33.71
C ASP A 193 -20.94 1.29 34.35
N GLY A 194 -21.30 2.58 34.21
CA GLY A 194 -22.47 3.17 34.83
C GLY A 194 -22.29 3.63 36.29
N GLN A 195 -21.14 3.41 36.90
CA GLN A 195 -20.88 3.87 38.26
C GLN A 195 -20.64 5.38 38.33
N MET A 196 -21.33 6.07 39.23
CA MET A 196 -21.14 7.49 39.50
C MET A 196 -19.94 7.71 40.46
N ILE A 197 -19.08 8.66 40.14
CA ILE A 197 -17.95 9.05 41.01
C ILE A 197 -18.22 10.44 41.58
N LEU A 198 -18.12 10.53 42.89
CA LEU A 198 -18.47 11.76 43.64
C LEU A 198 -17.29 12.75 43.75
N ASP A 199 -16.04 12.34 43.50
CA ASP A 199 -14.87 13.23 43.51
C ASP A 199 -13.74 12.63 42.68
N SER A 200 -13.35 13.29 41.56
CA SER A 200 -12.45 12.67 40.60
C SER A 200 -11.32 13.55 40.06
N LYS A 201 -11.17 14.80 40.46
CA LYS A 201 -10.08 15.63 39.94
C LYS A 201 -8.89 15.63 40.91
N SER A 202 -7.96 14.70 40.66
CA SER A 202 -6.59 14.82 41.12
C SER A 202 -5.85 15.80 40.18
N ASN A 203 -5.39 16.91 40.73
CA ASN A 203 -4.47 17.87 40.12
C ASN A 203 -3.20 17.21 39.61
#